data_a443e1a1b2c6842ce00da18419d0cf5f
#
_entry.id   a443e1a1b2c6842ce00da18419d0cf5f
#
_cell.length_a   1.000
_cell.length_b   1.000
_cell.length_c   1.000
_cell.angle_alpha   90.00
_cell.angle_beta   90.00
_cell.angle_gamma   90.00
#
_symmetry.space_group_name_H-M   'P 1'
#
loop_
_entity.id
_entity.type
_entity.pdbx_description
1 polymer ?
#
loop_
_entity_poly.entity_id
_entity_poly.type
_entity_poly.pdbx_seq_one_letter_code
_entity_poly.pdbx_strand_id
1 'polypeptide(L)'
;MGAVKIRVFFGTVIGLILSAGLCLGQGPVYDLIFAGGRVVDGTGAPWFRADVGVIGDRIAFIGDLAQAAARRRIDASRLVVAPGFIDMMGQSEYRVLVDNRVASKITQGITTEITGEGSSIAPLNPRMIEEGRDVWSRYGVTPDWTTLAGYWEAFKRVRSAVNLGTFAGAGGIRNLVIGKENRRARPEELEIMKAAVAEAMEEGALGLSTALIYVPDRYASTDEIIALARVAASYGGSYITHQRDEGNDNAGGIDASLDEVFRIAREAAIPAEIYHLKTSGQENWGRMPAVLKRLEEARRQGLDVSADQYPWTASSNGLVDSLPAWLQEGSLEQLLARLRDPAARARARREFLAENPDWPDGASRILITSVLNLDLKKYEGRTIAEIARDEGKDPLDAVMDIVLADRGSTSRVTFDMSEDDVRAALMHPLVSMCTDSQSSAEDGVLSHEKSHPRAWATTARILGHYVREVKLVPLEEAVRKMTSLPASRMRLRDRGLLRPGMAADIVAFDPDTVRERSTYADPNHYSQGFEYVAVNGELVVDGGKITDARPGRPILGPVARAGNGKIK
;
A
#
# COMPACT_ATOMS: atom_id res chain seq x y z
N MET A 1 40.24 13.25 95.67
CA MET A 1 39.64 14.36 94.88
C MET A 1 40.61 14.64 93.77
N GLY A 2 40.47 14.09 92.65
CA GLY A 2 41.36 14.14 91.47
C GLY A 2 40.85 15.07 90.41
N ALA A 3 41.69 15.97 90.00
CA ALA A 3 41.41 16.89 88.90
C ALA A 3 41.83 16.27 87.53
N VAL A 4 40.92 16.16 86.65
CA VAL A 4 41.18 15.67 85.30
C VAL A 4 41.59 16.89 84.39
N LYS A 5 42.79 16.81 83.83
CA LYS A 5 43.31 17.81 82.86
C LYS A 5 42.88 17.39 81.47
N ILE A 6 42.01 18.22 80.80
CA ILE A 6 41.66 18.08 79.40
C ILE A 6 42.72 18.76 78.54
N ARG A 7 43.38 17.97 77.66
CA ARG A 7 44.29 18.52 76.64
C ARG A 7 43.47 18.70 75.34
N VAL A 8 43.41 19.98 74.89
CA VAL A 8 42.81 20.33 73.60
C VAL A 8 43.93 20.21 72.55
N PHE A 9 43.68 19.34 71.56
CA PHE A 9 44.50 19.19 70.37
C PHE A 9 43.92 20.09 69.27
N PHE A 10 44.65 21.08 68.85
CA PHE A 10 44.36 21.83 67.62
C PHE A 10 44.85 20.99 66.43
N GLY A 11 43.94 20.41 65.69
CA GLY A 11 44.24 19.77 64.41
C GLY A 11 44.00 20.77 63.28
N THR A 12 45.05 21.06 62.54
CA THR A 12 45.00 21.91 61.33
C THR A 12 44.35 21.09 60.22
N VAL A 13 43.12 21.48 59.83
CA VAL A 13 42.41 20.90 58.68
C VAL A 13 42.91 21.63 57.44
N ILE A 14 43.78 20.97 56.67
CA ILE A 14 44.16 21.40 55.33
C ILE A 14 42.99 21.07 54.40
N GLY A 15 42.25 22.09 53.97
CA GLY A 15 41.16 21.93 53.00
C GLY A 15 41.72 21.62 51.61
N LEU A 16 41.57 20.35 51.19
CA LEU A 16 41.67 19.97 49.79
C LEU A 16 40.43 20.51 49.06
N ILE A 17 40.55 21.59 48.30
CA ILE A 17 39.59 22.02 47.33
C ILE A 17 39.71 21.03 46.16
N LEU A 18 38.88 20.00 46.14
CA LEU A 18 38.62 19.22 44.92
C LEU A 18 37.87 20.16 43.93
N SER A 19 38.59 20.70 42.97
CA SER A 19 38.01 21.25 41.75
C SER A 19 37.37 20.09 40.98
N ALA A 20 36.08 19.81 41.28
CA ALA A 20 35.24 19.02 40.41
C ALA A 20 35.08 19.83 39.10
N GLY A 21 35.97 19.58 38.15
CA GLY A 21 35.76 20.00 36.77
C GLY A 21 34.42 19.46 36.31
N LEU A 22 33.43 20.34 36.12
CA LEU A 22 32.26 19.98 35.35
C LEU A 22 32.77 19.55 33.97
N CYS A 23 32.91 18.26 33.76
CA CYS A 23 32.81 17.71 32.42
C CYS A 23 31.39 18.04 31.95
N LEU A 24 31.23 19.20 31.32
CA LEU A 24 30.12 19.43 30.40
C LEU A 24 30.28 18.37 29.33
N GLY A 25 29.66 17.20 29.57
CA GLY A 25 29.59 16.17 28.57
C GLY A 25 28.96 16.80 27.33
N GLN A 26 29.69 16.79 26.23
CA GLN A 26 29.12 17.18 24.96
C GLN A 26 27.85 16.35 24.81
N GLY A 27 26.71 17.02 24.60
CA GLY A 27 25.44 16.36 24.34
C GLY A 27 25.59 15.36 23.16
N PRO A 28 24.63 14.48 22.94
CA PRO A 28 24.76 13.52 21.88
C PRO A 28 24.96 14.21 20.52
N VAL A 29 25.80 13.62 19.68
CA VAL A 29 25.96 14.05 18.28
C VAL A 29 24.83 13.40 17.47
N TYR A 30 23.98 14.22 16.88
CA TYR A 30 22.92 13.74 16.01
C TYR A 30 23.48 13.31 14.64
N ASP A 31 22.93 12.26 14.05
CA ASP A 31 23.28 11.88 12.68
C ASP A 31 22.63 12.86 11.69
N LEU A 32 21.38 13.25 11.97
CA LEU A 32 20.61 14.19 11.14
C LEU A 32 19.76 15.12 12.02
N ILE A 33 19.71 16.41 11.68
CA ILE A 33 18.76 17.36 12.25
C ILE A 33 18.02 18.07 11.12
N PHE A 34 16.69 18.00 11.14
CA PHE A 34 15.82 18.88 10.36
C PHE A 34 15.55 20.14 11.20
N ALA A 35 16.15 21.26 10.84
CA ALA A 35 16.17 22.47 11.67
C ALA A 35 15.04 23.43 11.30
N GLY A 36 14.29 23.91 12.31
CA GLY A 36 13.30 24.98 12.22
C GLY A 36 12.06 24.65 11.38
N GLY A 37 11.74 23.37 11.18
CA GLY A 37 10.62 22.94 10.34
C GLY A 37 9.23 23.23 10.92
N ARG A 38 8.21 23.29 10.06
CA ARG A 38 6.82 23.16 10.46
C ARG A 38 6.53 21.69 10.75
N VAL A 39 6.57 21.29 12.02
CA VAL A 39 6.35 19.89 12.44
C VAL A 39 4.87 19.60 12.45
N VAL A 40 4.44 18.67 11.58
CA VAL A 40 3.11 18.05 11.56
C VAL A 40 3.30 16.62 12.04
N ASP A 41 3.04 16.37 13.33
CA ASP A 41 3.51 15.17 14.03
C ASP A 41 2.73 13.88 13.72
N GLY A 42 1.71 13.95 12.86
CA GLY A 42 0.86 12.82 12.47
C GLY A 42 -0.35 12.59 13.38
N THR A 43 -0.54 13.37 14.43
CA THR A 43 -1.70 13.22 15.35
C THR A 43 -2.99 13.84 14.82
N GLY A 44 -2.90 14.74 13.82
CA GLY A 44 -4.00 15.62 13.39
C GLY A 44 -4.08 16.92 14.20
N ALA A 45 -3.21 17.11 15.21
CA ALA A 45 -3.10 18.36 15.95
C ALA A 45 -2.43 19.46 15.11
N PRO A 46 -2.68 20.77 15.42
CA PRO A 46 -2.03 21.88 14.72
C PRO A 46 -0.50 21.75 14.72
N TRP A 47 0.13 22.13 13.61
CA TRP A 47 1.57 22.13 13.47
C TRP A 47 2.26 23.10 14.46
N PHE A 48 3.51 22.83 14.79
CA PHE A 48 4.36 23.70 15.60
C PHE A 48 5.78 23.79 15.01
N ARG A 49 6.54 24.79 15.40
CA ARG A 49 7.91 24.97 14.92
C ARG A 49 8.90 24.30 15.87
N ALA A 50 9.74 23.41 15.33
CA ALA A 50 10.78 22.74 16.09
C ALA A 50 11.86 22.15 15.16
N ASP A 51 12.97 21.73 15.77
CA ASP A 51 13.96 20.86 15.15
C ASP A 51 13.60 19.40 15.44
N VAL A 52 13.89 18.52 14.47
CA VAL A 52 13.74 17.06 14.62
C VAL A 52 15.11 16.42 14.50
N GLY A 53 15.61 15.85 15.60
CA GLY A 53 16.92 15.22 15.70
C GLY A 53 16.84 13.70 15.62
N VAL A 54 17.70 13.09 14.80
CA VAL A 54 17.79 11.64 14.55
C VAL A 54 19.15 11.12 15.02
N ILE A 55 19.13 9.97 15.70
CA ILE A 55 20.33 9.19 16.05
C ILE A 55 20.06 7.73 15.63
N GLY A 56 20.91 7.18 14.80
CA GLY A 56 20.71 5.87 14.20
C GLY A 56 19.39 5.80 13.42
N ASP A 57 18.60 4.80 13.71
CA ASP A 57 17.30 4.60 13.06
C ASP A 57 16.09 5.20 13.82
N ARG A 58 16.36 6.08 14.84
CA ARG A 58 15.31 6.60 15.73
C ARG A 58 15.27 8.11 15.77
N ILE A 59 14.06 8.66 15.90
CA ILE A 59 13.86 10.04 16.33
C ILE A 59 14.34 10.15 17.78
N ALA A 60 15.37 10.95 18.02
CA ALA A 60 15.97 11.09 19.34
C ALA A 60 15.35 12.24 20.12
N PHE A 61 15.02 13.35 19.44
CA PHE A 61 14.50 14.55 20.10
C PHE A 61 13.70 15.43 19.14
N ILE A 62 12.72 16.13 19.68
CA ILE A 62 11.96 17.18 18.97
C ILE A 62 11.90 18.40 19.89
N GLY A 63 12.40 19.53 19.43
CA GLY A 63 12.48 20.76 20.20
C GLY A 63 13.57 21.69 19.68
N ASP A 64 14.23 22.45 20.56
CA ASP A 64 15.33 23.32 20.19
C ASP A 64 16.65 22.53 20.17
N LEU A 65 17.26 22.41 19.01
CA LEU A 65 18.56 21.78 18.76
C LEU A 65 19.57 22.79 18.13
N ALA A 66 19.32 24.10 18.21
CA ALA A 66 20.15 25.10 17.54
C ALA A 66 21.64 24.98 17.89
N GLN A 67 21.95 24.59 19.14
CA GLN A 67 23.32 24.41 19.63
C GLN A 67 23.81 22.95 19.62
N ALA A 68 22.97 21.99 19.20
CA ALA A 68 23.34 20.60 19.20
C ALA A 68 24.30 20.25 18.05
N ALA A 69 25.29 19.40 18.34
CA ALA A 69 26.20 18.89 17.32
C ALA A 69 25.48 17.88 16.44
N ALA A 70 25.68 17.92 15.11
CA ALA A 70 25.13 17.00 14.16
C ALA A 70 26.14 16.72 13.04
N ARG A 71 26.11 15.49 12.51
CA ARG A 71 26.86 15.13 11.30
C ARG A 71 26.29 15.86 10.07
N ARG A 72 24.96 15.99 10.05
CA ARG A 72 24.25 16.72 9.01
C ARG A 72 23.09 17.53 9.60
N ARG A 73 23.00 18.80 9.18
CA ARG A 73 21.90 19.71 9.50
C ARG A 73 21.23 20.16 8.22
N ILE A 74 19.92 19.95 8.13
CA ILE A 74 19.07 20.36 7.00
C ILE A 74 18.26 21.57 7.45
N ASP A 75 18.35 22.66 6.70
CA ASP A 75 17.45 23.80 6.89
C ASP A 75 16.04 23.41 6.41
N ALA A 76 15.14 23.18 7.36
CA ALA A 76 13.74 22.86 7.11
C ALA A 76 12.80 24.06 7.38
N SER A 77 13.34 25.27 7.53
CA SER A 77 12.57 26.46 7.94
C SER A 77 11.38 26.78 7.03
N ARG A 78 11.44 26.39 5.75
CA ARG A 78 10.37 26.53 4.77
C ARG A 78 9.55 25.25 4.57
N LEU A 79 9.98 24.13 5.12
CA LEU A 79 9.39 22.82 4.88
C LEU A 79 8.41 22.43 5.98
N VAL A 80 7.46 21.60 5.60
CA VAL A 80 6.73 20.75 6.53
C VAL A 80 7.57 19.51 6.80
N VAL A 81 7.76 19.18 8.08
CA VAL A 81 8.41 17.94 8.53
C VAL A 81 7.34 17.06 9.14
N ALA A 82 7.11 15.88 8.55
CA ALA A 82 6.05 14.95 8.94
C ALA A 82 6.61 13.53 9.05
N PRO A 83 5.88 12.58 9.70
CA PRO A 83 6.22 11.17 9.61
C PRO A 83 6.22 10.71 8.15
N GLY A 84 7.08 9.77 7.80
CA GLY A 84 7.05 9.13 6.50
C GLY A 84 5.69 8.49 6.22
N PHE A 85 5.19 8.63 5.00
CA PHE A 85 3.86 8.17 4.63
C PHE A 85 3.81 6.65 4.54
N ILE A 86 2.65 6.09 4.89
CA ILE A 86 2.35 4.66 4.87
C ILE A 86 1.28 4.42 3.82
N ASP A 87 1.63 3.70 2.77
CA ASP A 87 0.73 3.27 1.72
C ASP A 87 -0.02 2.01 2.18
N MET A 88 -1.34 2.10 2.37
CA MET A 88 -2.15 1.00 2.87
C MET A 88 -2.41 -0.10 1.85
N MET A 89 -2.20 0.19 0.58
CA MET A 89 -2.34 -0.74 -0.52
C MET A 89 -1.29 -0.43 -1.58
N GLY A 90 -0.04 -0.78 -1.28
CA GLY A 90 1.02 -0.91 -2.27
C GLY A 90 0.92 -2.27 -2.95
N GLN A 91 1.56 -2.41 -4.10
CA GLN A 91 1.62 -3.67 -4.84
C GLN A 91 3.07 -3.94 -5.30
N SER A 92 4.05 -3.46 -4.52
CA SER A 92 5.45 -3.46 -4.94
C SER A 92 6.25 -4.68 -4.49
N GLU A 93 5.64 -5.71 -3.89
CA GLU A 93 6.36 -6.86 -3.34
C GLU A 93 7.25 -7.61 -4.36
N TYR A 94 6.84 -7.64 -5.62
CA TYR A 94 7.67 -8.16 -6.70
C TYR A 94 8.60 -7.07 -7.29
N ARG A 95 8.06 -5.85 -7.49
CA ARG A 95 8.78 -4.75 -8.14
C ARG A 95 10.01 -4.29 -7.35
N VAL A 96 9.99 -4.39 -6.04
CA VAL A 96 11.15 -4.06 -5.18
C VAL A 96 12.36 -4.96 -5.47
N LEU A 97 12.16 -6.19 -5.96
CA LEU A 97 13.21 -7.10 -6.35
C LEU A 97 13.79 -6.76 -7.73
N VAL A 98 13.01 -6.06 -8.55
CA VAL A 98 13.41 -5.58 -9.89
C VAL A 98 14.15 -4.25 -9.80
N ASP A 99 13.61 -3.31 -9.03
CA ASP A 99 14.21 -2.00 -8.76
C ASP A 99 14.04 -1.63 -7.29
N ASN A 100 15.09 -1.84 -6.52
CA ASN A 100 15.10 -1.64 -5.08
C ASN A 100 15.07 -0.18 -4.63
N ARG A 101 15.13 0.77 -5.57
CA ARG A 101 14.92 2.20 -5.30
C ARG A 101 13.48 2.49 -4.91
N VAL A 102 12.54 1.69 -5.43
CA VAL A 102 11.09 1.91 -5.24
C VAL A 102 10.73 3.37 -5.55
N ALA A 103 11.28 3.86 -6.67
CA ALA A 103 11.49 5.27 -6.96
C ALA A 103 10.21 6.10 -6.92
N SER A 104 9.13 5.65 -7.57
CA SER A 104 7.85 6.41 -7.59
C SER A 104 7.19 6.53 -6.21
N LYS A 105 7.55 5.66 -5.25
CA LYS A 105 7.02 5.70 -3.88
C LYS A 105 7.80 6.69 -3.01
N ILE A 106 9.14 6.57 -2.98
CA ILE A 106 9.95 7.47 -2.15
C ILE A 106 9.87 8.93 -2.62
N THR A 107 9.73 9.18 -3.93
CA THR A 107 9.60 10.53 -4.49
C THR A 107 8.26 11.20 -4.21
N GLN A 108 7.33 10.50 -3.59
CA GLN A 108 6.09 11.06 -3.04
C GLN A 108 6.00 10.89 -1.50
N GLY A 109 7.15 10.66 -0.82
CA GLY A 109 7.25 10.63 0.64
C GLY A 109 6.80 9.33 1.30
N ILE A 110 6.52 8.27 0.54
CA ILE A 110 6.15 6.96 1.07
C ILE A 110 7.41 6.26 1.58
N THR A 111 7.41 5.87 2.85
CA THR A 111 8.50 5.17 3.53
C THR A 111 8.16 3.74 3.90
N THR A 112 6.88 3.41 3.86
CA THR A 112 6.36 2.07 4.19
C THR A 112 5.22 1.73 3.25
N GLU A 113 5.27 0.55 2.64
CA GLU A 113 4.18 -0.04 1.87
C GLU A 113 3.59 -1.26 2.58
N ILE A 114 2.25 -1.36 2.56
CA ILE A 114 1.49 -2.54 2.94
C ILE A 114 0.95 -3.17 1.65
N THR A 115 1.21 -4.46 1.45
CA THR A 115 0.98 -5.15 0.17
C THR A 115 0.20 -6.46 0.37
N GLY A 116 -0.03 -7.20 -0.71
CA GLY A 116 -0.59 -8.54 -0.66
C GLY A 116 -2.10 -8.61 -0.91
N GLU A 117 -2.64 -7.77 -1.79
CA GLU A 117 -4.05 -7.81 -2.19
C GLU A 117 -4.39 -9.16 -2.84
N GLY A 118 -5.31 -9.92 -2.22
CA GLY A 118 -5.88 -11.18 -2.71
C GLY A 118 -4.86 -12.28 -3.05
N SER A 119 -3.81 -11.93 -3.78
CA SER A 119 -2.70 -12.81 -4.13
C SER A 119 -1.40 -12.18 -3.65
N SER A 120 -0.84 -12.66 -2.54
CA SER A 120 0.45 -12.21 -2.04
C SER A 120 1.61 -12.89 -2.79
N ILE A 121 2.83 -12.37 -2.57
CA ILE A 121 4.06 -12.87 -3.18
C ILE A 121 4.43 -14.31 -2.76
N ALA A 122 3.81 -14.83 -1.73
CA ALA A 122 3.92 -16.19 -1.20
C ALA A 122 2.62 -16.56 -0.44
N PRO A 123 2.28 -17.88 -0.30
CA PRO A 123 3.06 -19.03 -0.75
C PRO A 123 2.98 -19.29 -2.26
N LEU A 124 4.02 -19.93 -2.80
CA LEU A 124 4.11 -20.33 -4.21
C LEU A 124 4.39 -21.84 -4.33
N ASN A 125 4.01 -22.41 -5.49
CA ASN A 125 4.44 -23.73 -5.89
C ASN A 125 5.02 -23.72 -7.32
N PRO A 126 5.66 -24.79 -7.79
CA PRO A 126 6.26 -24.83 -9.13
C PRO A 126 5.30 -24.49 -10.28
N ARG A 127 4.01 -24.88 -10.15
CA ARG A 127 2.99 -24.54 -11.14
C ARG A 127 2.74 -23.04 -11.21
N MET A 128 2.60 -22.37 -10.05
CA MET A 128 2.35 -20.93 -9.99
C MET A 128 3.56 -20.13 -10.52
N ILE A 129 4.79 -20.60 -10.23
CA ILE A 129 6.01 -19.99 -10.79
C ILE A 129 6.03 -20.12 -12.30
N GLU A 130 5.67 -21.29 -12.82
CA GLU A 130 5.58 -21.53 -14.27
C GLU A 130 4.51 -20.68 -14.95
N GLU A 131 3.33 -20.52 -14.32
CA GLU A 131 2.25 -19.65 -14.82
C GLU A 131 2.67 -18.18 -14.91
N GLY A 132 3.57 -17.72 -14.05
CA GLY A 132 4.12 -16.36 -14.06
C GLY A 132 5.35 -16.16 -14.96
N ARG A 133 5.81 -17.18 -15.70
CA ARG A 133 7.07 -17.16 -16.46
C ARG A 133 7.22 -15.93 -17.36
N ASP A 134 6.16 -15.53 -18.06
CA ASP A 134 6.21 -14.39 -18.99
C ASP A 134 6.56 -13.09 -18.26
N VAL A 135 5.97 -12.90 -17.06
CA VAL A 135 6.26 -11.74 -16.18
C VAL A 135 7.67 -11.82 -15.62
N TRP A 136 8.07 -12.99 -15.08
CA TRP A 136 9.42 -13.16 -14.52
C TRP A 136 10.52 -12.93 -15.56
N SER A 137 10.31 -13.42 -16.77
CA SER A 137 11.24 -13.24 -17.87
C SER A 137 11.38 -11.79 -18.30
N ARG A 138 10.27 -11.04 -18.32
CA ARG A 138 10.29 -9.61 -18.68
C ARG A 138 11.16 -8.78 -17.74
N TYR A 139 11.09 -9.05 -16.44
CA TYR A 139 11.80 -8.27 -15.42
C TYR A 139 13.11 -8.90 -14.98
N GLY A 140 13.43 -10.09 -15.45
CA GLY A 140 14.69 -10.79 -15.14
C GLY A 140 14.79 -11.31 -13.70
N VAL A 141 13.66 -11.39 -12.96
CA VAL A 141 13.61 -11.90 -11.59
C VAL A 141 12.62 -13.05 -11.52
N THR A 142 13.14 -14.28 -11.39
CA THR A 142 12.32 -15.48 -11.15
C THR A 142 12.30 -15.77 -9.65
N PRO A 143 11.11 -16.04 -9.03
CA PRO A 143 11.03 -16.42 -7.64
C PRO A 143 11.91 -17.63 -7.30
N ASP A 144 12.82 -17.48 -6.34
CA ASP A 144 13.64 -18.54 -5.73
C ASP A 144 13.11 -18.95 -4.34
N TRP A 145 11.91 -18.54 -4.01
CA TRP A 145 11.20 -18.82 -2.75
C TRP A 145 9.84 -19.46 -3.00
N THR A 146 9.33 -20.16 -2.00
CA THR A 146 7.97 -20.74 -1.99
C THR A 146 7.18 -20.31 -0.76
N THR A 147 7.84 -19.82 0.29
CA THR A 147 7.21 -19.37 1.54
C THR A 147 7.45 -17.88 1.76
N LEU A 148 6.70 -17.28 2.66
CA LEU A 148 6.87 -15.86 3.00
C LEU A 148 8.23 -15.60 3.68
N ALA A 149 8.70 -16.53 4.52
CA ALA A 149 10.04 -16.44 5.10
C ALA A 149 11.14 -16.41 4.02
N GLY A 150 11.01 -17.26 3.00
CA GLY A 150 11.92 -17.27 1.85
C GLY A 150 11.90 -15.94 1.10
N TYR A 151 10.71 -15.36 0.89
CA TYR A 151 10.59 -14.02 0.31
C TYR A 151 11.29 -12.94 1.14
N TRP A 152 11.15 -12.98 2.48
CA TRP A 152 11.85 -12.01 3.34
C TRP A 152 13.37 -12.10 3.23
N GLU A 153 13.93 -13.30 3.01
CA GLU A 153 15.35 -13.42 2.72
C GLU A 153 15.74 -12.84 1.35
N ALA A 154 14.90 -13.02 0.33
CA ALA A 154 15.10 -12.37 -0.96
C ALA A 154 15.02 -10.83 -0.84
N PHE A 155 14.02 -10.30 -0.13
CA PHE A 155 13.88 -8.86 0.14
C PHE A 155 15.10 -8.27 0.86
N LYS A 156 15.60 -8.95 1.90
CA LYS A 156 16.81 -8.52 2.63
C LYS A 156 18.06 -8.54 1.74
N ARG A 157 18.17 -9.52 0.84
CA ARG A 157 19.29 -9.65 -0.13
C ARG A 157 19.38 -8.45 -1.09
N VAL A 158 18.23 -8.01 -1.62
CA VAL A 158 18.20 -6.89 -2.57
C VAL A 158 18.30 -5.54 -1.88
N ARG A 159 17.97 -5.48 -0.59
CA ARG A 159 17.84 -4.24 0.20
C ARG A 159 16.85 -3.28 -0.48
N SER A 160 16.02 -2.62 0.24
CA SER A 160 14.96 -1.75 -0.31
C SER A 160 15.12 -0.32 0.18
N ALA A 161 14.65 0.65 -0.59
CA ALA A 161 14.54 2.03 -0.12
C ALA A 161 13.35 2.22 0.84
N VAL A 162 12.31 1.36 0.80
CA VAL A 162 11.13 1.45 1.67
C VAL A 162 11.00 0.24 2.58
N ASN A 163 10.32 0.42 3.71
CA ASN A 163 9.84 -0.69 4.52
C ASN A 163 8.65 -1.35 3.81
N LEU A 164 8.52 -2.68 3.94
CA LEU A 164 7.47 -3.42 3.27
C LEU A 164 6.85 -4.45 4.21
N GLY A 165 5.52 -4.44 4.33
CA GLY A 165 4.72 -5.47 4.98
C GLY A 165 3.75 -6.09 4.00
N THR A 166 3.34 -7.35 4.22
CA THR A 166 2.41 -8.03 3.33
C THR A 166 1.36 -8.83 4.10
N PHE A 167 0.23 -9.06 3.47
CA PHE A 167 -0.82 -9.96 3.92
C PHE A 167 -0.66 -11.36 3.32
N ALA A 168 -1.27 -12.36 3.94
CA ALA A 168 -1.50 -13.66 3.33
C ALA A 168 -2.72 -13.55 2.39
N GLY A 169 -2.49 -13.65 1.08
CA GLY A 169 -3.55 -13.53 0.08
C GLY A 169 -4.38 -14.81 -0.02
N ALA A 170 -5.68 -14.74 0.27
CA ALA A 170 -6.58 -15.90 0.20
C ALA A 170 -6.66 -16.48 -1.21
N GLY A 171 -6.69 -15.64 -2.25
CA GLY A 171 -6.66 -16.05 -3.65
C GLY A 171 -5.39 -16.78 -4.05
N GLY A 172 -4.23 -16.30 -3.56
CA GLY A 172 -2.95 -16.99 -3.73
C GLY A 172 -2.97 -18.37 -3.06
N ILE A 173 -3.45 -18.46 -1.82
CA ILE A 173 -3.59 -19.72 -1.08
C ILE A 173 -4.62 -20.65 -1.75
N ARG A 174 -5.74 -20.10 -2.23
CA ARG A 174 -6.72 -20.87 -3.00
C ARG A 174 -6.11 -21.41 -4.30
N ASN A 175 -5.36 -20.58 -5.03
CA ASN A 175 -4.64 -21.01 -6.23
C ASN A 175 -3.62 -22.12 -5.93
N LEU A 176 -2.93 -22.03 -4.80
CA LEU A 176 -1.97 -23.05 -4.36
C LEU A 176 -2.64 -24.44 -4.24
N VAL A 177 -3.85 -24.51 -3.65
CA VAL A 177 -4.51 -25.76 -3.24
C VAL A 177 -5.50 -26.25 -4.28
N ILE A 178 -6.33 -25.37 -4.84
CA ILE A 178 -7.45 -25.70 -5.73
C ILE A 178 -7.16 -25.29 -7.18
N GLY A 179 -6.31 -24.30 -7.39
CA GLY A 179 -6.16 -23.65 -8.68
C GLY A 179 -7.28 -22.63 -8.94
N LYS A 180 -7.56 -22.38 -10.23
CA LYS A 180 -8.60 -21.44 -10.68
C LYS A 180 -9.92 -22.14 -11.03
N GLU A 181 -10.28 -23.21 -10.32
CA GLU A 181 -11.52 -23.94 -10.53
C GLU A 181 -12.70 -23.20 -9.88
N ASN A 182 -13.81 -23.07 -10.62
CA ASN A 182 -15.04 -22.47 -10.14
C ASN A 182 -15.86 -23.46 -9.31
N ARG A 183 -15.42 -23.76 -8.11
CA ARG A 183 -16.10 -24.62 -7.15
C ARG A 183 -15.76 -24.25 -5.72
N ARG A 184 -16.54 -24.72 -4.78
CA ARG A 184 -16.21 -24.59 -3.34
C ARG A 184 -15.00 -25.46 -2.97
N ALA A 185 -14.25 -25.03 -1.97
CA ALA A 185 -13.24 -25.87 -1.33
C ALA A 185 -13.88 -27.12 -0.70
N ARG A 186 -13.27 -28.28 -0.87
CA ARG A 186 -13.60 -29.47 -0.09
C ARG A 186 -13.10 -29.31 1.35
N PRO A 187 -13.68 -30.04 2.33
CA PRO A 187 -13.26 -29.90 3.73
C PRO A 187 -11.76 -30.09 3.94
N GLU A 188 -11.16 -31.08 3.28
CA GLU A 188 -9.71 -31.37 3.38
C GLU A 188 -8.87 -30.26 2.73
N GLU A 189 -9.32 -29.67 1.64
CA GLU A 189 -8.66 -28.54 0.99
C GLU A 189 -8.72 -27.29 1.86
N LEU A 190 -9.85 -27.04 2.52
CA LEU A 190 -10.01 -25.92 3.45
C LEU A 190 -9.05 -26.05 4.64
N GLU A 191 -8.82 -27.26 5.17
CA GLU A 191 -7.83 -27.46 6.24
C GLU A 191 -6.40 -27.19 5.75
N ILE A 192 -6.04 -27.55 4.51
CA ILE A 192 -4.74 -27.20 3.92
C ILE A 192 -4.61 -25.67 3.77
N MET A 193 -5.66 -24.99 3.30
CA MET A 193 -5.67 -23.53 3.16
C MET A 193 -5.52 -22.84 4.53
N LYS A 194 -6.18 -23.33 5.58
CA LYS A 194 -6.05 -22.83 6.94
C LYS A 194 -4.61 -22.99 7.48
N ALA A 195 -3.98 -24.13 7.19
CA ALA A 195 -2.59 -24.38 7.56
C ALA A 195 -1.64 -23.39 6.83
N ALA A 196 -1.87 -23.12 5.53
CA ALA A 196 -1.09 -22.14 4.77
C ALA A 196 -1.25 -20.70 5.31
N VAL A 197 -2.47 -20.32 5.75
CA VAL A 197 -2.66 -19.03 6.44
C VAL A 197 -1.87 -18.98 7.75
N ALA A 198 -1.93 -20.06 8.56
CA ALA A 198 -1.19 -20.14 9.82
C ALA A 198 0.32 -19.99 9.61
N GLU A 199 0.89 -20.72 8.65
CA GLU A 199 2.31 -20.62 8.27
C GLU A 199 2.68 -19.19 7.86
N ALA A 200 1.91 -18.57 6.96
CA ALA A 200 2.16 -17.18 6.55
C ALA A 200 2.11 -16.20 7.73
N MET A 201 1.17 -16.40 8.69
CA MET A 201 1.09 -15.56 9.89
C MET A 201 2.32 -15.74 10.81
N GLU A 202 2.82 -16.97 10.96
CA GLU A 202 4.04 -17.27 11.72
C GLU A 202 5.28 -16.66 11.05
N GLU A 203 5.31 -16.63 9.73
CA GLU A 203 6.38 -16.06 8.92
C GLU A 203 6.28 -14.53 8.75
N GLY A 204 5.26 -13.90 9.32
CA GLY A 204 5.18 -12.45 9.44
C GLY A 204 4.14 -11.74 8.59
N ALA A 205 3.15 -12.44 8.05
CA ALA A 205 2.00 -11.81 7.42
C ALA A 205 1.24 -10.93 8.43
N LEU A 206 0.69 -9.80 7.96
CA LEU A 206 -0.06 -8.84 8.77
C LEU A 206 -1.50 -9.31 9.06
N GLY A 207 -1.98 -10.26 8.29
CA GLY A 207 -3.34 -10.78 8.36
C GLY A 207 -3.72 -11.52 7.09
N LEU A 208 -5.01 -11.62 6.82
CA LEU A 208 -5.57 -12.20 5.62
C LEU A 208 -6.09 -11.11 4.68
N SER A 209 -5.75 -11.20 3.40
CA SER A 209 -6.33 -10.34 2.35
C SER A 209 -7.18 -11.15 1.36
N THR A 210 -8.13 -10.47 0.73
CA THR A 210 -8.91 -11.01 -0.40
C THR A 210 -9.06 -9.98 -1.51
N ALA A 211 -9.28 -10.47 -2.74
CA ALA A 211 -9.71 -9.66 -3.87
C ALA A 211 -10.89 -10.32 -4.57
N LEU A 212 -12.07 -10.21 -3.95
CA LEU A 212 -13.25 -11.03 -4.23
C LEU A 212 -13.92 -10.76 -5.59
N ILE A 213 -13.46 -9.77 -6.32
CA ILE A 213 -13.87 -9.49 -7.71
C ILE A 213 -13.06 -10.33 -8.72
N TYR A 214 -11.84 -10.76 -8.36
CA TYR A 214 -10.91 -11.45 -9.25
C TYR A 214 -10.89 -12.96 -9.05
N VAL A 215 -10.59 -13.70 -10.12
CA VAL A 215 -10.35 -15.16 -10.09
C VAL A 215 -8.95 -15.43 -9.51
N PRO A 216 -8.79 -16.33 -8.56
CA PRO A 216 -9.77 -17.32 -8.08
C PRO A 216 -10.58 -16.92 -6.84
N ASP A 217 -10.30 -15.79 -6.18
CA ASP A 217 -10.99 -15.34 -4.97
C ASP A 217 -12.50 -15.20 -5.17
N ARG A 218 -12.92 -14.79 -6.37
CA ARG A 218 -14.33 -14.65 -6.75
C ARG A 218 -15.15 -15.93 -6.52
N TYR A 219 -14.51 -17.09 -6.60
CA TYR A 219 -15.16 -18.39 -6.42
C TYR A 219 -15.26 -18.82 -4.94
N ALA A 220 -14.58 -18.12 -4.05
CA ALA A 220 -14.65 -18.39 -2.61
C ALA A 220 -16.02 -17.99 -2.05
N SER A 221 -16.58 -18.83 -1.18
CA SER A 221 -17.77 -18.47 -0.40
C SER A 221 -17.39 -17.61 0.81
N THR A 222 -18.33 -16.80 1.30
CA THR A 222 -18.15 -16.03 2.53
C THR A 222 -17.75 -16.91 3.71
N ASP A 223 -18.31 -18.14 3.83
CA ASP A 223 -17.96 -19.08 4.90
C ASP A 223 -16.53 -19.59 4.80
N GLU A 224 -16.01 -19.80 3.57
CA GLU A 224 -14.60 -20.12 3.33
C GLU A 224 -13.70 -18.99 3.83
N ILE A 225 -14.02 -17.74 3.45
CA ILE A 225 -13.24 -16.57 3.90
C ILE A 225 -13.30 -16.41 5.43
N ILE A 226 -14.47 -16.59 6.05
CA ILE A 226 -14.62 -16.55 7.52
C ILE A 226 -13.72 -17.59 8.19
N ALA A 227 -13.66 -18.81 7.64
CA ALA A 227 -12.83 -19.86 8.19
C ALA A 227 -11.34 -19.51 8.16
N LEU A 228 -10.84 -18.92 7.05
CA LEU A 228 -9.47 -18.45 6.91
C LEU A 228 -9.20 -17.21 7.78
N ALA A 229 -10.13 -16.27 7.85
CA ALA A 229 -10.03 -15.06 8.66
C ALA A 229 -9.96 -15.37 10.17
N ARG A 230 -10.65 -16.42 10.65
CA ARG A 230 -10.53 -16.91 12.04
C ARG A 230 -9.12 -17.37 12.36
N VAL A 231 -8.43 -18.01 11.41
CA VAL A 231 -7.02 -18.37 11.60
C VAL A 231 -6.17 -17.12 11.76
N ALA A 232 -6.27 -16.15 10.83
CA ALA A 232 -5.52 -14.89 10.93
C ALA A 232 -5.83 -14.14 12.23
N ALA A 233 -7.10 -14.12 12.67
CA ALA A 233 -7.54 -13.49 13.93
C ALA A 233 -6.86 -14.12 15.15
N SER A 234 -6.70 -15.47 15.17
CA SER A 234 -6.04 -16.18 16.29
C SER A 234 -4.57 -15.78 16.45
N TYR A 235 -3.93 -15.30 15.39
CA TYR A 235 -2.58 -14.74 15.41
C TYR A 235 -2.55 -13.20 15.65
N GLY A 236 -3.71 -12.58 15.90
CA GLY A 236 -3.83 -11.14 16.11
C GLY A 236 -3.71 -10.32 14.83
N GLY A 237 -3.90 -10.92 13.66
CA GLY A 237 -3.90 -10.27 12.36
C GLY A 237 -5.17 -9.46 12.08
N SER A 238 -5.20 -8.81 10.92
CA SER A 238 -6.36 -8.07 10.37
C SER A 238 -6.87 -8.76 9.10
N TYR A 239 -8.11 -8.46 8.72
CA TYR A 239 -8.67 -8.80 7.41
C TYR A 239 -8.68 -7.54 6.55
N ILE A 240 -8.30 -7.64 5.28
CA ILE A 240 -8.37 -6.53 4.34
C ILE A 240 -8.88 -7.05 2.98
N THR A 241 -9.68 -6.27 2.28
CA THR A 241 -10.38 -6.79 1.11
C THR A 241 -10.61 -5.76 0.00
N HIS A 242 -10.26 -6.14 -1.23
CA HIS A 242 -10.99 -5.69 -2.40
C HIS A 242 -12.34 -6.43 -2.37
N GLN A 243 -13.40 -5.70 -2.04
CA GLN A 243 -14.71 -6.29 -1.82
C GLN A 243 -15.27 -6.92 -3.11
N ARG A 244 -16.30 -7.77 -2.96
CA ARG A 244 -16.87 -8.58 -4.06
C ARG A 244 -17.54 -7.75 -5.15
N ASP A 245 -18.02 -6.55 -4.79
CA ASP A 245 -18.70 -5.63 -5.70
C ASP A 245 -18.48 -4.19 -5.26
N GLU A 246 -18.14 -3.35 -6.17
CA GLU A 246 -17.93 -1.91 -5.97
C GLU A 246 -18.99 -1.07 -6.71
N GLY A 247 -19.91 -1.74 -7.40
CA GLY A 247 -20.99 -1.19 -8.20
C GLY A 247 -22.26 -2.01 -8.08
N ASN A 248 -22.70 -2.57 -9.20
CA ASN A 248 -23.91 -3.38 -9.34
C ASN A 248 -23.68 -4.66 -10.16
N ASP A 249 -22.45 -5.21 -10.17
CA ASP A 249 -22.10 -6.37 -11.00
C ASP A 249 -22.71 -7.67 -10.48
N ASN A 250 -23.06 -7.71 -9.19
CA ASN A 250 -23.67 -8.86 -8.53
C ASN A 250 -25.01 -8.47 -7.89
N ALA A 251 -25.84 -9.47 -7.60
CA ALA A 251 -27.11 -9.24 -6.93
C ALA A 251 -26.92 -8.54 -5.58
N GLY A 252 -27.50 -7.36 -5.44
CA GLY A 252 -27.38 -6.49 -4.26
C GLY A 252 -26.19 -5.52 -4.28
N GLY A 253 -25.31 -5.61 -5.29
CA GLY A 253 -24.25 -4.66 -5.56
C GLY A 253 -23.35 -4.37 -4.36
N ILE A 254 -22.86 -3.13 -4.28
CA ILE A 254 -21.98 -2.65 -3.19
C ILE A 254 -22.59 -2.85 -1.79
N ASP A 255 -23.93 -2.79 -1.64
CA ASP A 255 -24.57 -2.96 -0.34
C ASP A 255 -24.44 -4.39 0.19
N ALA A 256 -24.65 -5.40 -0.66
CA ALA A 256 -24.44 -6.80 -0.31
C ALA A 256 -22.95 -7.09 -0.04
N SER A 257 -22.06 -6.45 -0.80
CA SER A 257 -20.62 -6.55 -0.62
C SER A 257 -20.16 -6.02 0.74
N LEU A 258 -20.68 -4.88 1.17
CA LEU A 258 -20.44 -4.35 2.52
C LEU A 258 -20.99 -5.26 3.62
N ASP A 259 -22.19 -5.85 3.42
CA ASP A 259 -22.75 -6.82 4.37
C ASP A 259 -21.86 -8.06 4.51
N GLU A 260 -21.25 -8.53 3.41
CA GLU A 260 -20.28 -9.62 3.43
C GLU A 260 -19.06 -9.25 4.27
N VAL A 261 -18.47 -8.06 4.08
CA VAL A 261 -17.32 -7.58 4.88
C VAL A 261 -17.68 -7.51 6.36
N PHE A 262 -18.85 -6.94 6.70
CA PHE A 262 -19.29 -6.82 8.09
C PHE A 262 -19.60 -8.18 8.72
N ARG A 263 -20.11 -9.14 7.95
CA ARG A 263 -20.31 -10.52 8.36
C ARG A 263 -18.97 -11.19 8.69
N ILE A 264 -17.96 -11.06 7.80
CA ILE A 264 -16.62 -11.62 8.00
C ILE A 264 -16.00 -11.02 9.26
N ALA A 265 -16.02 -9.69 9.41
CA ALA A 265 -15.47 -9.00 10.58
C ALA A 265 -16.11 -9.49 11.89
N ARG A 266 -17.42 -9.67 11.89
CA ARG A 266 -18.20 -10.12 13.08
C ARG A 266 -17.93 -11.58 13.41
N GLU A 267 -18.07 -12.48 12.43
CA GLU A 267 -18.00 -13.93 12.66
C GLU A 267 -16.59 -14.45 12.88
N ALA A 268 -15.58 -13.78 12.27
CA ALA A 268 -14.18 -14.10 12.53
C ALA A 268 -13.60 -13.32 13.72
N ALA A 269 -14.35 -12.36 14.30
CA ALA A 269 -13.89 -11.47 15.36
C ALA A 269 -12.56 -10.77 15.01
N ILE A 270 -12.47 -10.22 13.79
CA ILE A 270 -11.25 -9.67 13.20
C ILE A 270 -11.48 -8.21 12.78
N PRO A 271 -10.53 -7.28 13.00
CA PRO A 271 -10.58 -5.95 12.39
C PRO A 271 -10.55 -6.06 10.87
N ALA A 272 -11.39 -5.29 10.20
CA ALA A 272 -11.49 -5.31 8.74
C ALA A 272 -11.17 -3.94 8.13
N GLU A 273 -10.54 -3.96 6.97
CA GLU A 273 -10.24 -2.80 6.13
C GLU A 273 -10.81 -3.05 4.73
N ILE A 274 -11.44 -2.06 4.14
CA ILE A 274 -11.89 -2.11 2.75
C ILE A 274 -10.86 -1.37 1.91
N TYR A 275 -10.20 -2.08 0.99
CA TYR A 275 -9.27 -1.48 0.04
C TYR A 275 -9.97 -0.49 -0.89
N HIS A 276 -9.28 0.61 -1.21
CA HIS A 276 -9.60 1.59 -2.26
C HIS A 276 -11.10 1.86 -2.43
N LEU A 277 -11.80 2.09 -1.31
CA LEU A 277 -13.25 2.24 -1.25
C LEU A 277 -13.78 3.17 -2.35
N LYS A 278 -14.61 2.65 -3.23
CA LYS A 278 -15.21 3.40 -4.34
C LYS A 278 -16.65 2.96 -4.62
N THR A 279 -17.33 3.76 -5.41
CA THR A 279 -18.64 3.45 -6.01
C THR A 279 -18.47 3.52 -7.52
N SER A 280 -18.28 2.34 -8.13
CA SER A 280 -18.02 2.21 -9.57
C SER A 280 -19.29 2.24 -10.40
N GLY A 281 -19.20 2.81 -11.62
CA GLY A 281 -20.32 2.95 -12.53
C GLY A 281 -21.09 4.25 -12.35
N GLN A 282 -21.48 4.90 -13.45
CA GLN A 282 -22.16 6.20 -13.42
C GLN A 282 -23.48 6.18 -12.65
N GLU A 283 -24.17 5.04 -12.65
CA GLU A 283 -25.42 4.81 -11.92
C GLU A 283 -25.22 4.79 -10.40
N ASN A 284 -23.99 4.63 -9.92
CA ASN A 284 -23.62 4.62 -8.52
C ASN A 284 -23.01 5.95 -8.02
N TRP A 285 -22.82 6.93 -8.93
CA TRP A 285 -22.27 8.21 -8.53
C TRP A 285 -23.16 8.92 -7.48
N GLY A 286 -22.52 9.51 -6.47
CA GLY A 286 -23.19 10.15 -5.34
C GLY A 286 -23.59 9.19 -4.21
N ARG A 287 -23.26 7.90 -4.29
CA ARG A 287 -23.59 6.92 -3.23
C ARG A 287 -22.58 6.87 -2.08
N MET A 288 -21.39 7.42 -2.25
CA MET A 288 -20.33 7.36 -1.23
C MET A 288 -20.78 7.85 0.16
N PRO A 289 -21.54 8.94 0.32
CA PRO A 289 -22.04 9.32 1.64
C PRO A 289 -22.90 8.24 2.33
N ALA A 290 -23.68 7.47 1.57
CA ALA A 290 -24.47 6.37 2.11
C ALA A 290 -23.58 5.18 2.51
N VAL A 291 -22.57 4.86 1.71
CA VAL A 291 -21.56 3.82 2.00
C VAL A 291 -20.80 4.16 3.29
N LEU A 292 -20.32 5.38 3.44
CA LEU A 292 -19.61 5.85 4.63
C LEU A 292 -20.48 5.79 5.88
N LYS A 293 -21.76 6.14 5.76
CA LYS A 293 -22.73 6.01 6.86
C LYS A 293 -22.89 4.55 7.31
N ARG A 294 -22.84 3.59 6.39
CA ARG A 294 -22.87 2.15 6.73
C ARG A 294 -21.61 1.72 7.49
N LEU A 295 -20.43 2.23 7.13
CA LEU A 295 -19.21 2.01 7.89
C LEU A 295 -19.35 2.55 9.33
N GLU A 296 -19.83 3.77 9.49
CA GLU A 296 -20.08 4.36 10.81
C GLU A 296 -21.06 3.55 11.65
N GLU A 297 -22.14 3.05 11.03
CA GLU A 297 -23.13 2.20 11.69
C GLU A 297 -22.51 0.89 12.17
N ALA A 298 -21.71 0.23 11.31
CA ALA A 298 -21.00 -0.99 11.68
C ALA A 298 -20.05 -0.75 12.86
N ARG A 299 -19.34 0.38 12.90
CA ARG A 299 -18.50 0.76 14.04
C ARG A 299 -19.31 1.03 15.32
N ARG A 300 -20.46 1.70 15.21
CA ARG A 300 -21.36 1.90 16.37
C ARG A 300 -21.89 0.58 16.93
N GLN A 301 -22.00 -0.44 16.09
CA GLN A 301 -22.34 -1.82 16.48
C GLN A 301 -21.15 -2.61 17.05
N GLY A 302 -19.97 -1.99 17.18
CA GLY A 302 -18.77 -2.58 17.78
C GLY A 302 -17.83 -3.30 16.80
N LEU A 303 -18.08 -3.22 15.49
CA LEU A 303 -17.15 -3.76 14.50
C LEU A 303 -15.97 -2.79 14.29
N ASP A 304 -14.77 -3.29 14.29
CA ASP A 304 -13.57 -2.51 13.96
C ASP A 304 -13.32 -2.52 12.45
N VAL A 305 -14.05 -1.65 11.74
CA VAL A 305 -14.00 -1.52 10.27
C VAL A 305 -13.52 -0.14 9.85
N SER A 306 -12.79 -0.06 8.75
CA SER A 306 -12.30 1.18 8.12
C SER A 306 -12.05 0.93 6.63
N ALA A 307 -11.53 1.94 5.93
CA ALA A 307 -11.23 1.84 4.52
C ALA A 307 -9.99 2.68 4.16
N ASP A 308 -9.48 2.47 2.97
CA ASP A 308 -8.53 3.36 2.33
C ASP A 308 -9.03 3.82 0.97
N GLN A 309 -8.41 4.83 0.37
CA GLN A 309 -8.74 5.33 -0.96
C GLN A 309 -7.56 6.05 -1.61
N TYR A 310 -7.53 6.06 -2.94
CA TYR A 310 -6.66 6.90 -3.76
C TYR A 310 -7.42 8.11 -4.33
N PRO A 311 -6.75 9.26 -4.56
CA PRO A 311 -7.41 10.52 -4.92
C PRO A 311 -7.60 10.70 -6.44
N TRP A 312 -8.16 9.69 -7.12
CA TRP A 312 -8.35 9.67 -8.56
C TRP A 312 -9.71 9.13 -8.92
N THR A 313 -10.26 9.57 -10.07
CA THR A 313 -11.62 9.24 -10.53
C THR A 313 -11.66 8.08 -11.54
N ALA A 314 -10.57 7.31 -11.63
CA ALA A 314 -10.50 6.14 -12.48
C ALA A 314 -9.86 4.97 -11.76
N SER A 315 -10.32 3.77 -12.06
CA SER A 315 -9.75 2.51 -11.60
C SER A 315 -8.70 1.98 -12.59
N SER A 316 -7.94 0.95 -12.18
CA SER A 316 -6.99 0.26 -13.08
C SER A 316 -6.82 -1.19 -12.67
N ASN A 317 -6.96 -2.09 -13.65
CA ASN A 317 -6.78 -3.53 -13.50
C ASN A 317 -6.43 -4.20 -14.85
N GLY A 318 -6.53 -5.52 -14.93
CA GLY A 318 -6.35 -6.26 -16.18
C GLY A 318 -7.51 -6.05 -17.16
N LEU A 319 -7.20 -5.94 -18.47
CA LEU A 319 -8.26 -5.90 -19.49
C LEU A 319 -9.09 -7.18 -19.51
N VAL A 320 -8.50 -8.31 -19.16
CA VAL A 320 -9.17 -9.62 -19.06
C VAL A 320 -10.32 -9.61 -18.04
N ASP A 321 -10.26 -8.75 -17.02
CA ASP A 321 -11.28 -8.63 -15.98
C ASP A 321 -12.56 -7.92 -16.48
N SER A 322 -12.55 -7.36 -17.70
CA SER A 322 -13.76 -6.93 -18.40
C SER A 322 -14.63 -8.09 -18.89
N LEU A 323 -14.06 -9.27 -19.02
CA LEU A 323 -14.73 -10.40 -19.64
C LEU A 323 -15.41 -11.30 -18.57
N PRO A 324 -16.49 -12.02 -18.93
CA PRO A 324 -17.13 -12.95 -17.99
C PRO A 324 -16.15 -13.91 -17.32
N ALA A 325 -16.24 -14.04 -15.99
CA ALA A 325 -15.27 -14.75 -15.16
C ALA A 325 -15.02 -16.22 -15.56
N TRP A 326 -16.04 -16.92 -16.13
CA TRP A 326 -15.88 -18.29 -16.58
C TRP A 326 -14.84 -18.45 -17.71
N LEU A 327 -14.54 -17.37 -18.47
CA LEU A 327 -13.45 -17.41 -19.46
C LEU A 327 -12.10 -17.63 -18.79
N GLN A 328 -11.91 -17.13 -17.56
CA GLN A 328 -10.66 -17.21 -16.80
C GLN A 328 -10.54 -18.50 -15.97
N GLU A 329 -11.57 -19.36 -15.95
CA GLU A 329 -11.54 -20.62 -15.22
C GLU A 329 -10.43 -21.54 -15.75
N GLY A 330 -9.62 -22.11 -14.85
CA GLY A 330 -8.52 -23.01 -15.18
C GLY A 330 -7.23 -22.31 -15.59
N SER A 331 -6.50 -22.88 -16.55
CA SER A 331 -5.19 -22.37 -16.97
C SER A 331 -5.28 -21.23 -17.98
N LEU A 332 -4.17 -20.50 -18.15
CA LEU A 332 -4.02 -19.50 -19.21
C LEU A 332 -4.30 -20.09 -20.61
N GLU A 333 -3.80 -21.29 -20.89
CA GLU A 333 -4.04 -21.92 -22.19
C GLU A 333 -5.52 -22.25 -22.43
N GLN A 334 -6.27 -22.55 -21.37
CA GLN A 334 -7.72 -22.75 -21.46
C GLN A 334 -8.46 -21.43 -21.73
N LEU A 335 -8.05 -20.31 -21.09
CA LEU A 335 -8.55 -18.97 -21.43
C LEU A 335 -8.32 -18.67 -22.92
N LEU A 336 -7.07 -18.83 -23.40
CA LEU A 336 -6.71 -18.55 -24.78
C LEU A 336 -7.46 -19.46 -25.77
N ALA A 337 -7.69 -20.73 -25.42
CA ALA A 337 -8.48 -21.64 -26.24
C ALA A 337 -9.95 -21.19 -26.35
N ARG A 338 -10.57 -20.75 -25.23
CA ARG A 338 -11.94 -20.20 -25.25
C ARG A 338 -12.03 -18.92 -26.08
N LEU A 339 -11.02 -18.04 -26.01
CA LEU A 339 -10.98 -16.82 -26.83
C LEU A 339 -10.77 -17.09 -28.33
N ARG A 340 -10.26 -18.28 -28.72
CA ARG A 340 -10.18 -18.70 -30.12
C ARG A 340 -11.46 -19.38 -30.61
N ASP A 341 -12.29 -19.90 -29.69
CA ASP A 341 -13.54 -20.61 -30.05
C ASP A 341 -14.67 -19.61 -30.34
N PRO A 342 -15.25 -19.62 -31.57
CA PRO A 342 -16.35 -18.73 -31.94
C PRO A 342 -17.59 -18.91 -31.05
N ALA A 343 -17.88 -20.13 -30.59
CA ALA A 343 -19.04 -20.39 -29.75
C ALA A 343 -18.87 -19.81 -28.34
N ALA A 344 -17.65 -19.90 -27.76
CA ALA A 344 -17.32 -19.29 -26.49
C ALA A 344 -17.37 -17.75 -26.59
N ARG A 345 -16.82 -17.15 -27.65
CA ARG A 345 -16.90 -15.68 -27.89
C ARG A 345 -18.36 -15.22 -28.02
N ALA A 346 -19.20 -15.96 -28.76
CA ALA A 346 -20.62 -15.61 -28.90
C ALA A 346 -21.37 -15.70 -27.56
N ARG A 347 -21.01 -16.66 -26.70
CA ARG A 347 -21.55 -16.77 -25.35
C ARG A 347 -21.09 -15.59 -24.49
N ALA A 348 -19.78 -15.29 -24.46
CA ALA A 348 -19.22 -14.19 -23.70
C ALA A 348 -19.83 -12.84 -24.09
N ARG A 349 -20.03 -12.61 -25.40
CA ARG A 349 -20.69 -11.42 -25.91
C ARG A 349 -22.12 -11.27 -25.38
N ARG A 350 -22.93 -12.34 -25.42
CA ARG A 350 -24.31 -12.25 -24.91
C ARG A 350 -24.37 -11.94 -23.42
N GLU A 351 -23.54 -12.61 -22.63
CA GLU A 351 -23.48 -12.40 -21.19
C GLU A 351 -22.98 -10.98 -20.87
N PHE A 352 -21.88 -10.54 -21.48
CA PHE A 352 -21.31 -9.21 -21.29
C PHE A 352 -22.31 -8.10 -21.63
N LEU A 353 -23.01 -8.18 -22.77
CA LEU A 353 -23.98 -7.16 -23.18
C LEU A 353 -25.23 -7.13 -22.29
N ALA A 354 -25.58 -8.26 -21.66
CA ALA A 354 -26.68 -8.30 -20.70
C ALA A 354 -26.32 -7.57 -19.38
N GLU A 355 -25.05 -7.63 -18.98
CA GLU A 355 -24.54 -6.98 -17.77
C GLU A 355 -24.13 -5.52 -18.02
N ASN A 356 -23.80 -5.15 -19.27
CA ASN A 356 -23.32 -3.82 -19.67
C ASN A 356 -24.22 -3.20 -20.75
N PRO A 357 -25.43 -2.74 -20.40
CA PRO A 357 -26.41 -2.25 -21.39
C PRO A 357 -25.99 -0.95 -22.07
N ASP A 358 -25.05 -0.17 -21.50
CA ASP A 358 -24.48 1.04 -22.09
C ASP A 358 -23.30 0.78 -23.04
N TRP A 359 -22.96 -0.49 -23.30
CA TRP A 359 -22.00 -0.84 -24.34
C TRP A 359 -22.62 -0.64 -25.75
N PRO A 360 -21.93 -0.01 -26.72
CA PRO A 360 -20.47 0.22 -26.76
C PRO A 360 -20.00 1.59 -26.24
N ASP A 361 -20.85 2.45 -25.72
CA ASP A 361 -20.42 3.77 -25.20
C ASP A 361 -19.40 3.63 -24.08
N GLY A 362 -19.56 2.60 -23.23
CA GLY A 362 -18.60 2.23 -22.20
C GLY A 362 -17.17 2.01 -22.69
N ALA A 363 -16.99 1.59 -23.93
CA ALA A 363 -15.68 1.37 -24.54
C ALA A 363 -14.81 2.65 -24.62
N SER A 364 -15.43 3.83 -24.63
CA SER A 364 -14.73 5.13 -24.61
C SER A 364 -14.11 5.45 -23.24
N ARG A 365 -14.59 4.80 -22.18
CA ARG A 365 -14.09 4.96 -20.80
C ARG A 365 -12.95 4.01 -20.45
N ILE A 366 -12.58 3.07 -21.33
CA ILE A 366 -11.53 2.09 -21.11
C ILE A 366 -10.30 2.48 -21.93
N LEU A 367 -9.21 2.86 -21.23
CA LEU A 367 -7.93 3.25 -21.82
C LEU A 367 -6.89 2.13 -21.60
N ILE A 368 -6.21 1.68 -22.65
CA ILE A 368 -5.10 0.73 -22.55
C ILE A 368 -3.87 1.46 -22.00
N THR A 369 -3.28 0.93 -20.91
CA THR A 369 -2.10 1.54 -20.27
C THR A 369 -0.81 0.80 -20.58
N SER A 370 -0.80 -0.53 -20.48
CA SER A 370 0.40 -1.29 -20.82
C SER A 370 0.06 -2.63 -21.46
N VAL A 371 0.96 -3.08 -22.32
CA VAL A 371 0.93 -4.39 -22.98
C VAL A 371 2.28 -5.07 -22.86
N LEU A 372 2.30 -6.42 -22.82
CA LEU A 372 3.52 -7.21 -22.91
C LEU A 372 3.94 -7.44 -24.37
N ASN A 373 3.00 -7.69 -25.26
CA ASN A 373 3.25 -7.92 -26.67
C ASN A 373 3.63 -6.60 -27.38
N LEU A 374 4.84 -6.52 -27.90
CA LEU A 374 5.35 -5.31 -28.56
C LEU A 374 4.54 -4.88 -29.78
N ASP A 375 3.89 -5.81 -30.48
CA ASP A 375 3.03 -5.49 -31.64
C ASP A 375 1.76 -4.71 -31.23
N LEU A 376 1.39 -4.77 -29.94
CA LEU A 376 0.24 -4.04 -29.40
C LEU A 376 0.61 -2.68 -28.78
N LYS A 377 1.90 -2.30 -28.74
CA LYS A 377 2.36 -1.01 -28.20
C LYS A 377 1.64 0.21 -28.80
N LYS A 378 1.20 0.12 -30.03
CA LYS A 378 0.40 1.15 -30.72
C LYS A 378 -0.95 1.45 -30.03
N TYR A 379 -1.41 0.57 -29.13
CA TYR A 379 -2.67 0.75 -28.41
C TYR A 379 -2.50 1.47 -27.05
N GLU A 380 -1.30 1.54 -26.52
CA GLU A 380 -1.06 2.23 -25.25
C GLU A 380 -1.40 3.73 -25.34
N GLY A 381 -2.22 4.20 -24.39
CA GLY A 381 -2.74 5.56 -24.36
C GLY A 381 -3.98 5.78 -25.25
N ARG A 382 -4.58 4.70 -25.76
CA ARG A 382 -5.80 4.76 -26.59
C ARG A 382 -6.97 4.05 -25.91
N THR A 383 -8.15 4.55 -26.15
CA THR A 383 -9.39 3.90 -25.68
C THR A 383 -9.77 2.72 -26.56
N ILE A 384 -10.51 1.76 -25.98
CA ILE A 384 -11.06 0.62 -26.75
C ILE A 384 -11.95 1.11 -27.90
N ALA A 385 -12.73 2.18 -27.72
CA ALA A 385 -13.54 2.77 -28.78
C ALA A 385 -12.70 3.30 -29.95
N GLU A 386 -11.58 3.95 -29.69
CA GLU A 386 -10.65 4.44 -30.73
C GLU A 386 -9.99 3.28 -31.48
N ILE A 387 -9.55 2.24 -30.75
CA ILE A 387 -8.91 1.06 -31.35
C ILE A 387 -9.91 0.33 -32.24
N ALA A 388 -11.11 0.06 -31.73
CA ALA A 388 -12.17 -0.64 -32.46
C ALA A 388 -12.56 0.10 -33.76
N ARG A 389 -12.72 1.43 -33.69
CA ARG A 389 -13.03 2.28 -34.85
C ARG A 389 -11.94 2.18 -35.93
N ASP A 390 -10.67 2.30 -35.55
CA ASP A 390 -9.55 2.31 -36.50
C ASP A 390 -9.31 0.91 -37.12
N GLU A 391 -9.69 -0.16 -36.41
CA GLU A 391 -9.62 -1.52 -36.92
C GLU A 391 -10.91 -1.98 -37.64
N GLY A 392 -11.96 -1.17 -37.63
CA GLY A 392 -13.25 -1.52 -38.24
C GLY A 392 -13.95 -2.68 -37.55
N LYS A 393 -13.77 -2.82 -36.20
CA LYS A 393 -14.27 -3.93 -35.39
C LYS A 393 -15.31 -3.44 -34.37
N ASP A 394 -16.09 -4.40 -33.87
CA ASP A 394 -16.87 -4.17 -32.66
C ASP A 394 -15.93 -4.00 -31.44
N PRO A 395 -16.22 -3.07 -30.51
CA PRO A 395 -15.35 -2.81 -29.36
C PRO A 395 -15.12 -4.04 -28.47
N LEU A 396 -16.10 -4.92 -28.26
CA LEU A 396 -15.93 -6.13 -27.47
C LEU A 396 -15.07 -7.18 -28.17
N ASP A 397 -15.14 -7.25 -29.51
CA ASP A 397 -14.23 -8.09 -30.29
C ASP A 397 -12.79 -7.58 -30.18
N ALA A 398 -12.60 -6.24 -30.20
CA ALA A 398 -11.27 -5.65 -29.97
C ALA A 398 -10.72 -6.02 -28.57
N VAL A 399 -11.54 -5.97 -27.50
CA VAL A 399 -11.14 -6.43 -26.17
C VAL A 399 -10.69 -7.88 -26.20
N MET A 400 -11.51 -8.79 -26.76
CA MET A 400 -11.19 -10.22 -26.82
C MET A 400 -9.92 -10.50 -27.64
N ASP A 401 -9.72 -9.79 -28.75
CA ASP A 401 -8.54 -9.93 -29.60
C ASP A 401 -7.25 -9.43 -28.89
N ILE A 402 -7.32 -8.31 -28.20
CA ILE A 402 -6.21 -7.77 -27.42
C ILE A 402 -5.85 -8.74 -26.28
N VAL A 403 -6.84 -9.20 -25.50
CA VAL A 403 -6.61 -10.17 -24.42
C VAL A 403 -5.97 -11.46 -24.96
N LEU A 404 -6.44 -11.95 -26.12
CA LEU A 404 -5.88 -13.14 -26.77
C LEU A 404 -4.43 -12.91 -27.21
N ALA A 405 -4.15 -11.79 -27.88
CA ALA A 405 -2.84 -11.48 -28.46
C ALA A 405 -1.79 -11.16 -27.39
N ASP A 406 -2.18 -10.55 -26.28
CA ASP A 406 -1.33 -10.20 -25.14
C ASP A 406 -1.35 -11.25 -24.01
N ARG A 407 -1.98 -12.39 -24.27
CA ARG A 407 -2.07 -13.53 -23.33
C ARG A 407 -2.61 -13.13 -21.94
N GLY A 408 -3.60 -12.23 -21.93
CA GLY A 408 -4.24 -11.75 -20.71
C GLY A 408 -3.44 -10.74 -19.88
N SER A 409 -2.32 -10.24 -20.38
CA SER A 409 -1.40 -9.38 -19.61
C SER A 409 -1.66 -7.88 -19.77
N THR A 410 -2.60 -7.48 -20.62
CA THR A 410 -2.91 -6.08 -20.90
C THR A 410 -3.52 -5.39 -19.68
N SER A 411 -2.97 -4.24 -19.29
CA SER A 411 -3.53 -3.37 -18.26
C SER A 411 -4.37 -2.25 -18.84
N ARG A 412 -5.38 -1.83 -18.09
CA ARG A 412 -6.28 -0.74 -18.47
C ARG A 412 -6.51 0.24 -17.33
N VAL A 413 -6.99 1.43 -17.69
CA VAL A 413 -7.65 2.38 -16.79
C VAL A 413 -9.11 2.49 -17.21
N THR A 414 -10.03 2.55 -16.25
CA THR A 414 -11.47 2.74 -16.50
C THR A 414 -11.94 3.99 -15.77
N PHE A 415 -12.56 4.93 -16.52
CA PHE A 415 -13.11 6.17 -15.97
C PHE A 415 -14.54 5.92 -15.48
N ASP A 416 -14.66 5.43 -14.25
CA ASP A 416 -15.90 4.91 -13.68
C ASP A 416 -16.27 5.52 -12.32
N MET A 417 -15.48 6.45 -11.78
CA MET A 417 -15.68 7.06 -10.47
C MET A 417 -16.06 8.54 -10.55
N SER A 418 -16.77 9.02 -9.52
CA SER A 418 -17.17 10.42 -9.37
C SER A 418 -16.16 11.19 -8.49
N GLU A 419 -15.84 12.43 -8.89
CA GLU A 419 -15.02 13.33 -8.07
C GLU A 419 -15.69 13.65 -6.72
N ASP A 420 -17.02 13.80 -6.69
CA ASP A 420 -17.75 14.08 -5.45
C ASP A 420 -17.67 12.89 -4.47
N ASP A 421 -17.70 11.65 -4.97
CA ASP A 421 -17.52 10.45 -4.15
C ASP A 421 -16.08 10.32 -3.63
N VAL A 422 -15.08 10.63 -4.46
CA VAL A 422 -13.67 10.70 -4.03
C VAL A 422 -13.50 11.72 -2.91
N ARG A 423 -14.06 12.92 -3.06
CA ARG A 423 -14.02 13.98 -2.03
C ARG A 423 -14.70 13.55 -0.74
N ALA A 424 -15.87 12.93 -0.83
CA ALA A 424 -16.60 12.45 0.35
C ALA A 424 -15.75 11.45 1.16
N ALA A 425 -15.11 10.50 0.49
CA ALA A 425 -14.24 9.53 1.16
C ALA A 425 -12.95 10.18 1.71
N LEU A 426 -12.30 11.08 0.96
CA LEU A 426 -11.11 11.80 1.45
C LEU A 426 -11.39 12.64 2.70
N MET A 427 -12.59 13.21 2.85
CA MET A 427 -12.98 13.95 4.06
C MET A 427 -13.29 13.03 5.25
N HIS A 428 -13.61 11.77 5.02
CA HIS A 428 -14.10 10.90 6.10
C HIS A 428 -12.96 10.42 7.02
N PRO A 429 -13.09 10.53 8.36
CA PRO A 429 -12.00 10.25 9.31
C PRO A 429 -11.56 8.78 9.38
N LEU A 430 -12.37 7.84 8.91
CA LEU A 430 -12.09 6.40 8.89
C LEU A 430 -11.42 5.93 7.59
N VAL A 431 -11.23 6.82 6.62
CA VAL A 431 -10.63 6.48 5.33
C VAL A 431 -9.20 6.97 5.31
N SER A 432 -8.24 6.05 5.20
CA SER A 432 -6.82 6.33 5.02
C SER A 432 -6.47 6.49 3.55
N MET A 433 -5.19 6.63 3.23
CA MET A 433 -4.69 6.76 1.87
C MET A 433 -4.06 5.47 1.41
N CYS A 434 -4.28 5.12 0.14
CA CYS A 434 -3.54 4.10 -0.59
C CYS A 434 -3.11 4.60 -1.97
N THR A 435 -2.15 3.92 -2.60
CA THR A 435 -1.81 4.16 -4.01
C THR A 435 -2.50 3.17 -4.93
N ASP A 436 -2.87 2.00 -4.44
CA ASP A 436 -3.41 0.89 -5.23
C ASP A 436 -2.54 0.64 -6.48
N SER A 437 -1.23 0.61 -6.28
CA SER A 437 -0.30 0.53 -7.40
C SER A 437 1.06 -0.02 -7.02
N GLN A 438 1.73 -0.62 -8.02
CA GLN A 438 3.13 -1.02 -7.94
C GLN A 438 4.06 0.18 -8.00
N SER A 439 5.32 0.01 -7.56
CA SER A 439 6.37 0.99 -7.82
C SER A 439 6.73 1.04 -9.31
N SER A 440 7.08 2.24 -9.76
CA SER A 440 7.53 2.54 -11.11
C SER A 440 8.79 3.43 -11.06
N ALA A 441 9.46 3.60 -12.21
CA ALA A 441 10.63 4.47 -12.33
C ALA A 441 10.64 5.19 -13.69
N GLU A 442 11.19 6.40 -13.74
CA GLU A 442 11.36 7.16 -15.00
C GLU A 442 12.44 6.55 -15.90
N ASP A 443 13.26 5.63 -15.38
CA ASP A 443 14.35 4.96 -16.07
C ASP A 443 14.34 3.43 -15.86
N GLY A 444 15.19 2.72 -16.57
CA GLY A 444 15.31 1.26 -16.47
C GLY A 444 14.10 0.52 -17.03
N VAL A 445 13.98 -0.77 -16.68
CA VAL A 445 12.93 -1.64 -17.24
C VAL A 445 11.51 -1.19 -16.85
N LEU A 446 11.35 -0.54 -15.68
CA LEU A 446 10.06 -0.08 -15.18
C LEU A 446 9.56 1.19 -15.90
N SER A 447 10.41 1.91 -16.64
CA SER A 447 9.99 3.07 -17.43
C SER A 447 9.25 2.71 -18.71
N HIS A 448 9.34 1.46 -19.14
CA HIS A 448 8.75 1.00 -20.40
C HIS A 448 7.24 0.76 -20.32
N GLU A 449 6.65 0.94 -19.14
CA GLU A 449 5.21 0.76 -18.90
C GLU A 449 4.56 2.09 -18.57
N LYS A 450 3.37 2.31 -19.11
CA LYS A 450 2.50 3.38 -18.66
C LYS A 450 1.60 2.83 -17.56
N SER A 451 1.76 3.32 -16.34
CA SER A 451 0.89 2.96 -15.22
C SER A 451 -0.16 4.04 -14.99
N HIS A 452 -1.16 3.72 -14.16
CA HIS A 452 -2.07 4.73 -13.66
C HIS A 452 -1.29 5.84 -12.92
N PRO A 453 -1.62 7.14 -13.05
CA PRO A 453 -0.89 8.23 -12.38
C PRO A 453 -0.87 8.10 -10.85
N ARG A 454 -1.75 7.30 -10.23
CA ARG A 454 -1.74 7.01 -8.79
C ARG A 454 -0.44 6.33 -8.31
N ALA A 455 0.28 5.62 -9.19
CA ALA A 455 1.58 5.03 -8.88
C ALA A 455 2.65 6.08 -8.55
N TRP A 456 2.50 7.28 -9.08
CA TRP A 456 3.51 8.33 -9.09
C TRP A 456 3.21 9.51 -8.18
N ALA A 457 1.92 9.78 -7.90
CA ALA A 457 1.55 11.11 -7.43
C ALA A 457 0.36 11.14 -6.45
N THR A 458 0.00 10.05 -5.81
CA THR A 458 -1.14 9.98 -4.88
C THR A 458 -1.00 10.99 -3.73
N THR A 459 0.13 10.96 -3.01
CA THR A 459 0.34 11.86 -1.86
C THR A 459 0.52 13.31 -2.30
N ALA A 460 1.19 13.52 -3.45
CA ALA A 460 1.38 14.84 -4.03
C ALA A 460 0.06 15.49 -4.43
N ARG A 461 -0.87 14.71 -5.01
CA ARG A 461 -2.21 15.18 -5.35
C ARG A 461 -3.02 15.52 -4.11
N ILE A 462 -2.93 14.69 -3.05
CA ILE A 462 -3.59 15.01 -1.77
C ILE A 462 -3.08 16.33 -1.23
N LEU A 463 -1.76 16.52 -1.12
CA LEU A 463 -1.15 17.71 -0.52
C LEU A 463 -1.28 18.95 -1.43
N GLY A 464 -1.03 18.81 -2.73
CA GLY A 464 -1.08 19.90 -3.69
C GLY A 464 -2.53 20.30 -4.03
N HIS A 465 -3.29 19.36 -4.57
CA HIS A 465 -4.63 19.66 -5.05
C HIS A 465 -5.65 19.76 -3.91
N TYR A 466 -5.85 18.70 -3.11
CA TYR A 466 -6.94 18.69 -2.12
C TYR A 466 -6.67 19.51 -0.87
N VAL A 467 -5.42 19.62 -0.42
CA VAL A 467 -5.07 20.46 0.75
C VAL A 467 -4.86 21.91 0.35
N ARG A 468 -3.89 22.17 -0.57
CA ARG A 468 -3.49 23.56 -0.88
C ARG A 468 -4.49 24.30 -1.77
N GLU A 469 -4.92 23.69 -2.89
CA GLU A 469 -5.72 24.37 -3.91
C GLU A 469 -7.20 24.36 -3.56
N VAL A 470 -7.78 23.18 -3.36
CA VAL A 470 -9.22 22.99 -3.10
C VAL A 470 -9.56 23.26 -1.63
N LYS A 471 -8.60 23.11 -0.70
CA LYS A 471 -8.78 23.23 0.75
C LYS A 471 -9.87 22.30 1.29
N LEU A 472 -9.92 21.10 0.74
CA LEU A 472 -10.90 20.07 1.10
C LEU A 472 -10.69 19.54 2.52
N VAL A 473 -9.42 19.28 2.88
CA VAL A 473 -9.02 18.79 4.20
C VAL A 473 -7.85 19.62 4.73
N PRO A 474 -7.75 19.85 6.06
CA PRO A 474 -6.58 20.46 6.67
C PRO A 474 -5.32 19.63 6.44
N LEU A 475 -4.15 20.30 6.37
CA LEU A 475 -2.85 19.64 6.20
C LEU A 475 -2.60 18.55 7.25
N GLU A 476 -2.90 18.86 8.50
CA GLU A 476 -2.67 17.99 9.65
C GLU A 476 -3.52 16.70 9.54
N GLU A 477 -4.77 16.85 9.09
CA GLU A 477 -5.66 15.71 8.88
C GLU A 477 -5.20 14.86 7.68
N ALA A 478 -4.78 15.48 6.59
CA ALA A 478 -4.21 14.78 5.44
C ALA A 478 -2.97 13.96 5.84
N VAL A 479 -2.05 14.56 6.62
CA VAL A 479 -0.88 13.86 7.15
C VAL A 479 -1.30 12.73 8.08
N ARG A 480 -2.26 12.93 9.00
CA ARG A 480 -2.78 11.88 9.87
C ARG A 480 -3.30 10.67 9.07
N LYS A 481 -4.04 10.92 7.99
CA LYS A 481 -4.62 9.89 7.10
C LYS A 481 -3.55 9.14 6.30
N MET A 482 -2.39 9.73 6.09
CA MET A 482 -1.24 9.13 5.41
C MET A 482 -0.22 8.51 6.38
N THR A 483 -0.38 8.65 7.71
CA THR A 483 0.65 8.24 8.69
C THR A 483 0.09 7.47 9.87
N SER A 484 -0.45 8.14 10.89
CA SER A 484 -0.87 7.47 12.14
C SER A 484 -2.16 6.67 11.98
N LEU A 485 -3.07 7.06 11.09
CA LEU A 485 -4.26 6.26 10.81
C LEU A 485 -3.88 4.88 10.26
N PRO A 486 -3.14 4.77 9.12
CA PRO A 486 -2.69 3.47 8.63
C PRO A 486 -1.80 2.72 9.64
N ALA A 487 -0.89 3.41 10.35
CA ALA A 487 -0.08 2.78 11.39
C ALA A 487 -0.94 2.13 12.47
N SER A 488 -2.01 2.80 12.92
CA SER A 488 -2.92 2.27 13.93
C SER A 488 -3.71 1.06 13.41
N ARG A 489 -4.15 1.10 12.14
CA ARG A 489 -4.86 -0.01 11.51
C ARG A 489 -3.99 -1.26 11.41
N MET A 490 -2.71 -1.07 11.04
CA MET A 490 -1.72 -2.15 10.96
C MET A 490 -1.04 -2.43 12.31
N ARG A 491 -1.46 -1.79 13.39
CA ARG A 491 -0.89 -1.94 14.76
C ARG A 491 0.62 -1.74 14.80
N LEU A 492 1.13 -0.82 13.96
CA LEU A 492 2.54 -0.44 13.95
C LEU A 492 2.79 0.54 15.11
N ARG A 493 3.54 0.09 16.13
CA ARG A 493 3.71 0.85 17.38
C ARG A 493 4.88 1.82 17.35
N ASP A 494 5.77 1.67 16.37
CA ASP A 494 7.05 2.37 16.31
C ASP A 494 7.16 3.36 15.14
N ARG A 495 6.09 3.62 14.40
CA ARG A 495 6.05 4.53 13.24
C ARG A 495 4.70 5.23 13.05
N GLY A 496 4.62 6.16 12.10
CA GLY A 496 3.41 6.93 11.79
C GLY A 496 3.22 8.18 12.65
N LEU A 497 4.11 8.44 13.61
CA LEU A 497 4.14 9.67 14.41
C LEU A 497 5.58 10.19 14.54
N LEU A 498 5.76 11.52 14.58
CA LEU A 498 7.01 12.12 15.02
C LEU A 498 7.02 12.20 16.55
N ARG A 499 7.71 11.26 17.19
CA ARG A 499 7.95 11.24 18.65
C ARG A 499 9.30 10.62 18.95
N PRO A 500 9.99 11.08 20.01
CA PRO A 500 11.22 10.42 20.46
C PRO A 500 11.00 8.91 20.69
N GLY A 501 11.96 8.11 20.21
CA GLY A 501 11.90 6.64 20.23
C GLY A 501 11.22 5.97 19.03
N MET A 502 10.43 6.69 18.23
CA MET A 502 9.86 6.18 16.99
C MET A 502 10.93 6.00 15.90
N ALA A 503 10.66 5.13 14.94
CA ALA A 503 11.48 4.99 13.75
C ALA A 503 11.64 6.34 13.04
N ALA A 504 12.85 6.61 12.59
CA ALA A 504 13.16 7.85 11.87
C ALA A 504 12.75 7.72 10.39
N ASP A 505 11.46 7.43 10.18
CA ASP A 505 10.77 7.53 8.90
C ASP A 505 10.20 8.95 8.82
N ILE A 506 10.81 9.81 8.02
CA ILE A 506 10.52 11.26 8.01
C ILE A 506 10.41 11.73 6.57
N VAL A 507 9.40 12.54 6.30
CA VAL A 507 9.28 13.29 5.04
C VAL A 507 9.36 14.79 5.32
N ALA A 508 10.16 15.50 4.53
CA ALA A 508 10.19 16.96 4.53
C ALA A 508 9.87 17.47 3.11
N PHE A 509 8.78 18.22 3.00
CA PHE A 509 8.27 18.71 1.72
C PHE A 509 7.93 20.21 1.78
N ASP A 510 8.03 20.87 0.63
CA ASP A 510 7.61 22.27 0.47
C ASP A 510 6.09 22.33 0.23
N PRO A 511 5.29 22.83 1.18
CA PRO A 511 3.84 22.90 1.05
C PRO A 511 3.36 23.83 -0.05
N ASP A 512 4.20 24.78 -0.47
CA ASP A 512 3.83 25.77 -1.50
C ASP A 512 4.06 25.23 -2.91
N THR A 513 4.94 24.23 -3.08
CA THR A 513 5.33 23.68 -4.40
C THR A 513 4.99 22.21 -4.61
N VAL A 514 4.64 21.47 -3.54
CA VAL A 514 4.27 20.05 -3.66
C VAL A 514 3.09 19.88 -4.63
N ARG A 515 3.28 18.99 -5.64
CA ARG A 515 2.26 18.72 -6.66
C ARG A 515 2.52 17.43 -7.44
N GLU A 516 1.44 16.91 -8.02
CA GLU A 516 1.52 15.89 -9.06
C GLU A 516 2.08 16.46 -10.37
N ARG A 517 2.78 15.60 -11.13
CA ARG A 517 3.18 15.86 -12.52
C ARG A 517 2.62 14.81 -13.47
N SER A 518 2.18 13.68 -12.93
CA SER A 518 1.62 12.56 -13.67
C SER A 518 0.21 12.84 -14.15
N THR A 519 -0.10 12.41 -15.37
CA THR A 519 -1.45 12.43 -15.96
C THR A 519 -1.79 11.07 -16.54
N TYR A 520 -3.03 10.83 -16.93
CA TYR A 520 -3.41 9.58 -17.61
C TYR A 520 -2.73 9.42 -18.98
N ALA A 521 -2.48 10.52 -19.68
CA ALA A 521 -1.81 10.52 -20.99
C ALA A 521 -0.29 10.35 -20.86
N ASP A 522 0.31 10.97 -19.84
CA ASP A 522 1.74 10.95 -19.58
C ASP A 522 1.99 10.73 -18.08
N PRO A 523 1.95 9.46 -17.62
CA PRO A 523 1.99 9.15 -16.19
C PRO A 523 3.40 9.12 -15.61
N ASN A 524 4.44 8.86 -16.39
CA ASN A 524 5.78 8.50 -15.91
C ASN A 524 6.58 9.73 -15.44
N HIS A 525 6.08 10.41 -14.40
CA HIS A 525 6.72 11.59 -13.81
C HIS A 525 6.71 11.53 -12.29
N TYR A 526 7.89 11.67 -11.68
CA TYR A 526 8.00 11.80 -10.23
C TYR A 526 7.29 13.05 -9.72
N SER A 527 6.74 12.98 -8.52
CA SER A 527 6.14 14.10 -7.81
C SER A 527 7.17 15.19 -7.53
N GLN A 528 6.71 16.43 -7.42
CA GLN A 528 7.55 17.60 -7.10
C GLN A 528 7.31 18.05 -5.66
N GLY A 529 8.33 18.69 -5.03
CA GLY A 529 8.23 19.35 -3.74
C GLY A 529 8.56 18.46 -2.54
N PHE A 530 8.91 17.19 -2.74
CA PHE A 530 9.46 16.31 -1.70
C PHE A 530 10.99 16.47 -1.67
N GLU A 531 11.48 17.28 -0.72
CA GLU A 531 12.88 17.64 -0.66
C GLU A 531 13.73 16.59 0.05
N TYR A 532 13.23 16.04 1.16
CA TYR A 532 13.96 15.02 1.92
C TYR A 532 13.01 13.92 2.37
N VAL A 533 13.45 12.68 2.17
CA VAL A 533 12.76 11.49 2.69
C VAL A 533 13.79 10.61 3.37
N ALA A 534 13.59 10.38 4.66
CA ALA A 534 14.40 9.46 5.45
C ALA A 534 13.58 8.20 5.76
N VAL A 535 14.21 7.04 5.61
CA VAL A 535 13.68 5.74 6.01
C VAL A 535 14.64 5.13 7.01
N ASN A 536 14.14 4.75 8.19
CA ASN A 536 14.98 4.23 9.27
C ASN A 536 16.25 5.08 9.53
N GLY A 537 16.12 6.41 9.42
CA GLY A 537 17.19 7.38 9.69
C GLY A 537 18.15 7.68 8.55
N GLU A 538 18.05 7.00 7.41
CA GLU A 538 18.88 7.26 6.23
C GLU A 538 18.09 7.97 5.14
N LEU A 539 18.68 9.00 4.51
CA LEU A 539 18.04 9.74 3.44
C LEU A 539 18.00 8.91 2.16
N VAL A 540 16.79 8.54 1.72
CA VAL A 540 16.53 7.89 0.41
C VAL A 540 16.22 8.93 -0.68
N VAL A 541 15.75 10.13 -0.28
CA VAL A 541 15.66 11.34 -1.12
C VAL A 541 16.38 12.48 -0.41
N ASP A 542 17.23 13.19 -1.13
CA ASP A 542 18.10 14.25 -0.63
C ASP A 542 18.12 15.44 -1.59
N GLY A 543 17.54 16.57 -1.17
CA GLY A 543 17.38 17.76 -2.03
C GLY A 543 16.59 17.42 -3.31
N GLY A 544 15.52 16.62 -3.19
CA GLY A 544 14.68 16.18 -4.29
C GLY A 544 15.31 15.09 -5.20
N LYS A 545 16.47 14.54 -4.85
CA LYS A 545 17.16 13.50 -5.64
C LYS A 545 17.19 12.17 -4.91
N ILE A 546 16.95 11.10 -5.64
CA ILE A 546 17.06 9.72 -5.14
C ILE A 546 18.54 9.42 -4.83
N THR A 547 18.79 8.82 -3.66
CA THR A 547 20.13 8.41 -3.21
C THR A 547 20.35 6.92 -3.40
N ASP A 548 21.56 6.45 -3.03
CA ASP A 548 21.90 5.02 -3.02
C ASP A 548 21.52 4.31 -1.70
N ALA A 549 20.94 5.01 -0.72
CA ALA A 549 20.52 4.42 0.55
C ALA A 549 19.36 3.43 0.36
N ARG A 550 19.47 2.27 1.00
CA ARG A 550 18.48 1.18 0.96
C ARG A 550 18.25 0.62 2.35
N PRO A 551 17.71 1.43 3.27
CA PRO A 551 17.57 1.08 4.69
C PRO A 551 16.26 0.36 5.01
N GLY A 552 15.40 0.10 4.03
CA GLY A 552 14.09 -0.51 4.19
C GLY A 552 14.16 -1.91 4.82
N ARG A 553 13.14 -2.23 5.61
CA ARG A 553 13.05 -3.46 6.40
C ARG A 553 11.70 -4.14 6.23
N PRO A 554 11.61 -5.48 6.42
CA PRO A 554 10.33 -6.17 6.55
C PRO A 554 9.52 -5.60 7.73
N ILE A 555 8.25 -5.31 7.49
CA ILE A 555 7.26 -4.99 8.52
C ILE A 555 6.50 -6.27 8.83
N LEU A 556 6.88 -6.92 9.92
CA LEU A 556 6.34 -8.23 10.28
C LEU A 556 5.02 -8.12 11.05
N GLY A 557 4.17 -9.12 10.93
CA GLY A 557 2.92 -9.26 11.65
C GLY A 557 3.09 -9.49 13.16
N PRO A 558 1.99 -9.53 13.93
CA PRO A 558 2.03 -9.47 15.39
C PRO A 558 2.86 -10.58 16.05
N VAL A 559 2.77 -11.81 15.57
CA VAL A 559 3.46 -12.97 16.19
C VAL A 559 4.95 -12.94 15.89
N ALA A 560 5.34 -12.73 14.65
CA ALA A 560 6.75 -12.66 14.27
C ALA A 560 7.47 -11.47 14.93
N ARG A 561 6.79 -10.35 15.14
CA ARG A 561 7.30 -9.22 15.95
C ARG A 561 7.58 -9.61 17.41
N ALA A 562 6.68 -10.37 18.03
CA ALA A 562 6.86 -10.84 19.41
C ALA A 562 8.02 -11.84 19.55
N GLY A 563 8.25 -12.67 18.52
CA GLY A 563 9.37 -13.62 18.45
C GLY A 563 10.74 -12.96 18.35
N ASN A 564 10.85 -11.89 17.52
CA ASN A 564 12.10 -11.14 17.36
C ASN A 564 12.55 -10.39 18.63
N GLY A 565 11.66 -10.18 19.60
CA GLY A 565 12.03 -9.65 20.93
C GLY A 565 12.78 -10.64 21.82
N LYS A 566 12.87 -11.92 21.42
CA LYS A 566 13.56 -12.99 22.16
C LYS A 566 14.88 -13.44 21.53
N ILE A 567 15.21 -12.94 20.35
CA ILE A 567 16.50 -13.21 19.70
C ILE A 567 17.37 -11.97 19.94
N LYS A 568 18.15 -12.04 21.03
CA LYS A 568 19.31 -11.19 21.29
C LYS A 568 20.56 -11.89 20.82
#